data_878f42901d5f68d93548b56183eceaed
#
_entry.id   878f42901d5f68d93548b56183eceaed
#
_cell.length_a   1.000
_cell.length_b   1.000
_cell.length_c   1.000
_cell.angle_alpha   90.00
_cell.angle_beta   90.00
_cell.angle_gamma   90.00
#
_symmetry.space_group_name_H-M   'P 1'
#
loop_
_entity.id
_entity.type
_entity.pdbx_description
1 polymer ?
#
loop_
_entity_poly.entity_id
_entity_poly.type
_entity_poly.pdbx_seq_one_letter_code
_entity_poly.pdbx_strand_id
1 'polypeptide(L)'
;MSELPVIPSIQLNTRGLRCPEPVMMLHQAIRKSKSGDVVEIFATDNSTSWDIPKFCMHLGHELLLQADVLDAAGNKEFHYLVKKG
;
A
#
# COMPACT_ATOMS: atom_id res chain seq x y z
N MET A 1 6.87 11.90 16.70
CA MET A 1 5.70 11.16 16.20
C MET A 1 5.59 11.36 14.71
N SER A 2 5.60 10.27 13.98
CA SER A 2 5.46 10.40 12.54
C SER A 2 4.00 10.70 12.20
N GLU A 3 3.83 11.62 11.25
CA GLU A 3 2.50 11.99 10.81
C GLU A 3 2.32 11.55 9.38
N LEU A 4 1.21 10.88 9.13
CA LEU A 4 0.83 10.54 7.77
C LEU A 4 0.12 11.73 7.14
N PRO A 5 0.22 11.92 5.82
CA PRO A 5 -0.48 13.01 5.14
C PRO A 5 -1.99 12.91 5.28
N VAL A 6 -2.50 11.69 5.52
CA VAL A 6 -3.92 11.44 5.75
C VAL A 6 -4.07 10.31 6.76
N ILE A 7 -5.25 10.21 7.36
CA ILE A 7 -5.58 9.09 8.25
C ILE A 7 -6.14 7.96 7.38
N PRO A 8 -5.48 6.79 7.35
CA PRO A 8 -5.98 5.69 6.51
C PRO A 8 -7.27 5.10 7.06
N SER A 9 -8.17 4.75 6.15
CA SER A 9 -9.43 4.09 6.49
C SER A 9 -9.23 2.59 6.73
N ILE A 10 -8.26 2.00 6.04
CA ILE A 10 -7.96 0.57 6.08
C ILE A 10 -6.44 0.41 6.17
N GLN A 11 -6.01 -0.55 6.97
CA GLN A 11 -4.59 -0.91 7.06
C GLN A 11 -4.42 -2.36 6.63
N LEU A 12 -3.50 -2.60 5.70
CA LEU A 12 -3.18 -3.93 5.20
C LEU A 12 -1.75 -4.30 5.62
N ASN A 13 -1.62 -5.43 6.27
CA ASN A 13 -0.32 -5.99 6.58
C ASN A 13 -0.05 -7.13 5.60
N THR A 14 0.78 -6.85 4.60
CA THR A 14 1.15 -7.85 3.59
C THR A 14 2.59 -8.31 3.76
N ARG A 15 3.15 -8.11 4.95
CA ARG A 15 4.51 -8.57 5.25
C ARG A 15 4.60 -10.07 5.09
N GLY A 16 5.67 -10.53 4.47
CA GLY A 16 5.89 -11.95 4.22
C GLY A 16 5.16 -12.52 3.02
N LEU A 17 4.25 -11.77 2.42
CA LEU A 17 3.53 -12.21 1.24
C LEU A 17 4.30 -11.81 -0.02
N ARG A 18 4.16 -12.62 -1.07
CA ARG A 18 4.82 -12.39 -2.34
C ARG A 18 3.82 -12.07 -3.43
N CYS A 19 4.30 -11.40 -4.46
CA CYS A 19 3.51 -11.12 -5.66
C CYS A 19 2.82 -12.41 -6.15
N PRO A 20 1.51 -12.36 -6.45
CA PRO A 20 0.67 -11.16 -6.56
C PRO A 20 -0.17 -10.88 -5.30
N GLU A 21 0.08 -11.55 -4.19
CA GLU A 21 -0.79 -11.47 -3.01
C GLU A 21 -0.95 -10.05 -2.45
N PRO A 22 0.13 -9.24 -2.29
CA PRO A 22 -0.06 -7.89 -1.77
C PRO A 22 -1.01 -7.05 -2.62
N VAL A 23 -0.85 -7.07 -3.94
CA VAL A 23 -1.70 -6.27 -4.83
C VAL A 23 -3.12 -6.83 -4.88
N MET A 24 -3.29 -8.14 -4.70
CA MET A 24 -4.60 -8.75 -4.63
C MET A 24 -5.35 -8.32 -3.37
N MET A 25 -4.65 -8.24 -2.24
CA MET A 25 -5.23 -7.74 -0.99
C MET A 25 -5.62 -6.28 -1.12
N LEU A 26 -4.77 -5.48 -1.76
CA LEU A 26 -5.08 -4.09 -2.04
C LEU A 26 -6.33 -3.98 -2.91
N HIS A 27 -6.42 -4.80 -3.95
CA HIS A 27 -7.58 -4.79 -4.84
C HIS A 27 -8.88 -5.08 -4.07
N GLN A 28 -8.86 -6.07 -3.19
CA GLN A 28 -10.02 -6.41 -2.37
C GLN A 28 -10.40 -5.27 -1.44
N ALA A 29 -9.42 -4.64 -0.79
CA ALA A 29 -9.67 -3.52 0.11
C ALA A 29 -10.27 -2.34 -0.64
N ILE A 30 -9.74 -2.03 -1.82
CA ILE A 30 -10.24 -0.94 -2.66
C ILE A 30 -11.69 -1.20 -3.08
N ARG A 31 -12.01 -2.43 -3.42
CA ARG A 31 -13.38 -2.77 -3.85
C ARG A 31 -14.40 -2.56 -2.72
N LYS A 32 -13.97 -2.72 -1.48
CA LYS A 32 -14.85 -2.52 -0.30
C LYS A 32 -14.85 -1.08 0.17
N SER A 33 -14.00 -0.23 -0.39
CA SER A 33 -13.85 1.16 0.01
C SER A 33 -14.74 2.07 -0.81
N LYS A 34 -14.91 3.30 -0.31
CA LYS A 34 -15.59 4.36 -1.03
C LYS A 34 -14.56 5.26 -1.69
N SER A 35 -14.99 5.97 -2.73
CA SER A 35 -14.15 6.97 -3.36
C SER A 35 -13.63 7.97 -2.32
N GLY A 36 -12.33 8.19 -2.32
CA GLY A 36 -11.68 9.07 -1.36
C GLY A 36 -11.12 8.36 -0.13
N ASP A 37 -11.50 7.11 0.11
CA ASP A 37 -10.92 6.33 1.21
C ASP A 37 -9.44 6.04 0.92
N VAL A 38 -8.66 5.94 2.00
CA VAL A 38 -7.22 5.70 1.92
C VAL A 38 -6.90 4.35 2.53
N VAL A 39 -6.12 3.56 1.79
CA VAL A 39 -5.63 2.25 2.24
C VAL A 39 -4.14 2.36 2.51
N GLU A 40 -3.73 1.96 3.72
CA GLU A 40 -2.32 1.89 4.08
C GLU A 40 -1.84 0.45 3.91
N ILE A 41 -0.69 0.27 3.26
CA ILE A 41 -0.15 -1.06 2.98
C ILE A 41 1.29 -1.13 3.48
N PHE A 42 1.60 -2.19 4.23
CA PHE A 42 2.97 -2.56 4.58
C PHE A 42 3.31 -3.85 3.85
N ALA A 43 4.45 -3.86 3.16
CA ALA A 43 4.87 -4.99 2.33
C ALA A 43 6.36 -5.24 2.48
N THR A 44 6.79 -6.46 2.21
CA THR A 44 8.21 -6.83 2.22
C THR A 44 8.69 -7.32 0.86
N ASP A 45 7.78 -7.60 -0.07
CA ASP A 45 8.15 -8.05 -1.41
C ASP A 45 8.58 -6.86 -2.27
N ASN A 46 9.78 -6.95 -2.84
CA ASN A 46 10.35 -5.90 -3.69
C ASN A 46 9.45 -5.55 -4.88
N SER A 47 8.72 -6.53 -5.41
CA SER A 47 7.89 -6.29 -6.60
C SER A 47 6.74 -5.31 -6.31
N THR A 48 6.36 -5.10 -5.04
CA THR A 48 5.32 -4.13 -4.72
C THR A 48 5.72 -2.71 -5.10
N SER A 49 7.03 -2.43 -5.17
CA SER A 49 7.51 -1.08 -5.50
C SER A 49 7.15 -0.64 -6.91
N TRP A 50 6.82 -1.57 -7.80
CA TRP A 50 6.29 -1.23 -9.12
C TRP A 50 4.89 -1.76 -9.35
N ASP A 51 4.50 -2.86 -8.70
CA ASP A 51 3.15 -3.42 -8.87
C ASP A 51 2.08 -2.49 -8.31
N ILE A 52 2.32 -1.90 -7.14
CA ILE A 52 1.33 -1.02 -6.52
C ILE A 52 1.18 0.29 -7.28
N PRO A 53 2.27 0.99 -7.68
CA PRO A 53 2.10 2.17 -8.53
C PRO A 53 1.40 1.86 -9.84
N LYS A 54 1.71 0.72 -10.47
CA LYS A 54 1.07 0.31 -11.71
C LYS A 54 -0.42 0.06 -11.50
N PHE A 55 -0.79 -0.61 -10.41
CA PHE A 55 -2.19 -0.84 -10.05
C PHE A 55 -2.94 0.49 -9.93
N CYS A 56 -2.36 1.46 -9.23
CA CYS A 56 -2.98 2.77 -9.05
C CYS A 56 -3.18 3.48 -10.38
N MET A 57 -2.15 3.45 -11.22
CA MET A 57 -2.22 4.12 -12.52
C MET A 57 -3.28 3.51 -13.43
N HIS A 58 -3.34 2.18 -13.48
CA HIS A 58 -4.26 1.49 -14.38
C HIS A 58 -5.72 1.62 -13.95
N LEU A 59 -5.97 1.69 -12.65
CA LEU A 59 -7.34 1.70 -12.12
C LEU A 59 -7.79 3.08 -11.65
N GLY A 60 -6.96 4.11 -11.86
CA GLY A 60 -7.35 5.48 -11.55
C GLY A 60 -7.37 5.81 -10.07
N HIS A 61 -6.51 5.17 -9.28
CA HIS A 61 -6.34 5.51 -7.88
C HIS A 61 -5.11 6.38 -7.69
N GLU A 62 -5.05 7.09 -6.57
CA GLU A 62 -3.94 8.00 -6.29
C GLU A 62 -2.97 7.37 -5.28
N LEU A 63 -1.71 7.30 -5.65
CA LEU A 63 -0.65 6.84 -4.75
C LEU A 63 -0.15 8.04 -3.96
N LEU A 64 -0.57 8.15 -2.70
CA LEU A 64 -0.25 9.31 -1.87
C LEU A 64 1.13 9.20 -1.23
N LEU A 65 1.59 7.97 -0.97
CA LEU A 65 2.89 7.74 -0.34
C LEU A 65 3.47 6.45 -0.88
N GLN A 66 4.76 6.49 -1.18
CA GLN A 66 5.56 5.30 -1.48
C GLN A 66 6.90 5.51 -0.79
N ALA A 67 7.17 4.73 0.24
CA ALA A 67 8.36 4.90 1.04
C ALA A 67 8.99 3.56 1.39
N ASP A 68 10.31 3.56 1.52
CA ASP A 68 11.06 2.43 2.04
C ASP A 68 11.39 2.72 3.49
N VAL A 69 11.20 1.74 4.36
CA VAL A 69 11.55 1.85 5.77
C VAL A 69 12.32 0.60 6.17
N LEU A 70 13.09 0.70 7.27
CA LEU A 70 13.78 -0.45 7.84
C LEU A 70 13.07 -0.84 9.12
N ASP A 71 12.88 -2.16 9.32
CA ASP A 71 12.34 -2.65 10.58
C ASP A 71 13.44 -2.67 11.65
N ALA A 72 13.10 -3.11 12.88
CA ALA A 72 14.04 -3.14 13.98
C ALA A 72 15.24 -4.05 13.72
N ALA A 73 15.09 -5.05 12.87
CA ALA A 73 16.17 -5.97 12.49
C ALA A 73 16.97 -5.49 11.29
N GLY A 74 16.63 -4.33 10.72
CA GLY A 74 17.30 -3.79 9.54
C GLY A 74 16.78 -4.31 8.21
N ASN A 75 15.67 -5.04 8.22
CA ASN A 75 15.07 -5.52 6.98
C ASN A 75 14.25 -4.43 6.32
N LYS A 76 14.30 -4.38 4.99
CA LYS A 76 13.60 -3.37 4.22
C LYS A 76 12.11 -3.69 4.15
N GLU A 77 11.30 -2.68 4.43
CA GLU A 77 9.86 -2.74 4.25
C GLU A 77 9.41 -1.62 3.34
N PHE A 78 8.29 -1.84 2.66
CA PHE A 78 7.68 -0.84 1.80
C PHE A 78 6.37 -0.38 2.44
N HIS A 79 6.15 0.93 2.40
CA HIS A 79 4.98 1.56 2.98
C HIS A 79 4.27 2.38 1.92
N TYR A 80 2.99 2.16 1.76
CA TYR A 80 2.20 2.85 0.73
C TYR A 80 0.91 3.40 1.32
N LEU A 81 0.47 4.54 0.79
CA LEU A 81 -0.87 5.06 1.01
C LEU A 81 -1.53 5.21 -0.35
N VAL A 82 -2.68 4.57 -0.53
CA VAL A 82 -3.42 4.58 -1.78
C VAL A 82 -4.81 5.15 -1.53
N LYS A 83 -5.15 6.20 -2.26
CA LYS A 83 -6.47 6.82 -2.19
C LYS A 83 -7.33 6.31 -3.34
N LYS A 84 -8.51 5.80 -3.00
CA LYS A 84 -9.43 5.30 -4.01
C LYS A 84 -9.98 6.46 -4.85
N GLY A 85 -9.85 6.31 -6.16
CA GLY A 85 -10.38 7.30 -7.11
C GLY A 85 -11.87 7.28 -7.29
#